data_be50d0e92cdf8fb90d99e8aa6dbaaf5e
#
_entry.id   be50d0e92cdf8fb90d99e8aa6dbaaf5e
#
_cell.length_a   1.000
_cell.length_b   1.000
_cell.length_c   1.000
_cell.angle_alpha   90.00
_cell.angle_beta   90.00
_cell.angle_gamma   90.00
#
_symmetry.space_group_name_H-M   'P 1'
#
loop_
_entity.id
_entity.type
_entity.pdbx_description
1 polymer ?
#
loop_
_entity_poly.entity_id
_entity_poly.type
_entity_poly.pdbx_seq_one_letter_code
_entity_poly.pdbx_strand_id
1 'polypeptide(L)'
;GIAPLASESPELIVVAVLVYKARSTAGFNALISSKLNQWTLLIGTLVVVYSIALGQYGTLPFDIEQTGEIWITAAQSYFALAILSNFEISIREAVLLLVLFLSQVAIEFILIRDYVALPLNDYQFLLAFTAVYLILGTAMLVKRREHVRTLVGLTADTAREAVGGSADADKAD
;
A
#
# COMPACT_ATOMS: atom_id res chain seq x y z
N GLY A 1 -15.71 7.27 -1.16
CA GLY A 1 -15.71 7.33 -2.45
C GLY A 1 -14.82 8.15 -3.34
N ILE A 2 -15.18 9.42 -3.65
CA ILE A 2 -14.45 10.25 -4.64
C ILE A 2 -13.21 10.93 -4.04
N ALA A 3 -13.21 11.20 -2.74
CA ALA A 3 -12.12 11.91 -2.07
C ALA A 3 -10.76 11.23 -2.20
N PRO A 4 -10.60 9.90 -2.04
CA PRO A 4 -9.34 9.21 -2.26
C PRO A 4 -8.82 9.32 -3.70
N LEU A 5 -9.71 9.23 -4.70
CA LEU A 5 -9.33 9.41 -6.10
C LEU A 5 -8.85 10.84 -6.38
N ALA A 6 -9.48 11.84 -5.77
CA ALA A 6 -9.08 13.23 -5.93
C ALA A 6 -7.74 13.52 -5.24
N SER A 7 -7.49 12.95 -4.07
CA SER A 7 -6.23 13.15 -3.34
C SER A 7 -5.03 12.45 -3.99
N GLU A 8 -5.25 11.32 -4.68
CA GLU A 8 -4.20 10.54 -5.38
C GLU A 8 -3.98 11.00 -6.84
N SER A 9 -4.87 11.87 -7.36
CA SER A 9 -4.80 12.29 -8.76
C SER A 9 -3.52 13.03 -9.15
N PRO A 10 -2.88 13.88 -8.32
CA PRO A 10 -1.63 14.52 -8.68
C PRO A 10 -0.51 13.53 -8.92
N GLU A 11 -0.37 12.52 -8.04
CA GLU A 11 0.63 11.47 -8.15
C GLU A 11 0.40 10.63 -9.40
N LEU A 12 -0.86 10.30 -9.69
CA LEU A 12 -1.22 9.54 -10.89
C LEU A 12 -0.84 10.29 -12.17
N ILE A 13 -1.06 11.60 -12.21
CA ILE A 13 -0.71 12.45 -13.37
C ILE A 13 0.83 12.48 -13.54
N VAL A 14 1.58 12.68 -12.46
CA VAL A 14 3.05 12.69 -12.50
C VAL A 14 3.58 11.36 -13.03
N VAL A 15 3.07 10.25 -12.51
CA VAL A 15 3.47 8.91 -12.96
C VAL A 15 3.11 8.68 -14.42
N ALA A 16 1.90 9.05 -14.85
CA ALA A 16 1.49 8.92 -16.25
C ALA A 16 2.40 9.70 -17.20
N VAL A 17 2.80 10.92 -16.82
CA VAL A 17 3.74 11.73 -17.61
C VAL A 17 5.13 11.10 -17.65
N LEU A 18 5.63 10.53 -16.53
CA LEU A 18 6.92 9.86 -16.49
C LEU A 18 6.94 8.60 -17.36
N VAL A 19 5.88 7.79 -17.30
CA VAL A 19 5.72 6.59 -18.13
C VAL A 19 5.61 6.96 -19.59
N TYR A 20 4.84 8.00 -19.94
CA TYR A 20 4.75 8.50 -21.30
C TYR A 20 6.10 8.97 -21.86
N LYS A 21 6.97 9.54 -21.02
CA LYS A 21 8.35 9.92 -21.37
C LYS A 21 9.35 8.76 -21.33
N ALA A 22 8.89 7.52 -21.31
CA ALA A 22 9.72 6.30 -21.22
C ALA A 22 10.61 6.25 -19.95
N ARG A 23 10.20 6.92 -18.87
CA ARG A 23 10.85 6.89 -17.56
C ARG A 23 10.06 6.06 -16.55
N SER A 24 9.73 4.83 -16.93
CA SER A 24 8.91 3.93 -16.12
C SER A 24 9.48 3.67 -14.72
N THR A 25 10.80 3.48 -14.60
CA THR A 25 11.48 3.30 -13.30
C THR A 25 11.31 4.52 -12.40
N ALA A 26 11.43 5.74 -12.95
CA ALA A 26 11.22 6.96 -12.18
C ALA A 26 9.76 7.12 -11.75
N GLY A 27 8.81 6.77 -12.61
CA GLY A 27 7.38 6.75 -12.28
C GLY A 27 7.07 5.74 -11.17
N PHE A 28 7.66 4.57 -11.22
CA PHE A 28 7.54 3.53 -10.22
C PHE A 28 8.10 3.96 -8.84
N ASN A 29 9.31 4.52 -8.84
CA ASN A 29 9.92 5.05 -7.61
C ASN A 29 9.10 6.19 -7.00
N ALA A 30 8.50 7.06 -7.82
CA ALA A 30 7.62 8.12 -7.36
C ALA A 30 6.38 7.56 -6.66
N LEU A 31 5.75 6.50 -7.20
CA LEU A 31 4.60 5.83 -6.56
C LEU A 31 4.97 5.20 -5.23
N ILE A 32 6.07 4.46 -5.16
CA ILE A 32 6.53 3.83 -3.91
C ILE A 32 6.83 4.91 -2.86
N SER A 33 7.56 5.96 -3.25
CA SER A 33 7.90 7.07 -2.34
C SER A 33 6.64 7.76 -1.81
N SER A 34 5.65 8.03 -2.67
CA SER A 34 4.37 8.61 -2.26
C SER A 34 3.65 7.73 -1.24
N LYS A 35 3.55 6.42 -1.51
CA LYS A 35 2.91 5.47 -0.58
C LYS A 35 3.63 5.35 0.75
N LEU A 36 4.96 5.27 0.75
CA LEU A 36 5.75 5.27 1.97
C LEU A 36 5.51 6.55 2.78
N ASN A 37 5.48 7.71 2.11
CA ASN A 37 5.25 8.99 2.76
C ASN A 37 3.85 9.07 3.40
N GLN A 38 2.81 8.59 2.73
CA GLN A 38 1.45 8.51 3.28
C GLN A 38 1.38 7.65 4.52
N TRP A 39 1.97 6.45 4.50
CA TRP A 39 1.88 5.51 5.61
C TRP A 39 2.79 5.86 6.79
N THR A 40 3.99 6.37 6.53
CA THR A 40 4.97 6.65 7.59
C THR A 40 4.82 8.06 8.15
N LEU A 41 4.88 9.09 7.29
CA LEU A 41 4.82 10.48 7.74
C LEU A 41 3.39 10.89 8.11
N LEU A 42 2.41 10.65 7.25
CA LEU A 42 1.07 11.16 7.49
C LEU A 42 0.41 10.43 8.68
N ILE A 43 0.33 9.10 8.62
CA ILE A 43 -0.34 8.31 9.67
C ILE A 43 0.49 8.32 10.97
N GLY A 44 1.81 8.16 10.87
CA GLY A 44 2.70 8.20 12.04
C GLY A 44 2.67 9.54 12.76
N THR A 45 2.72 10.65 12.02
CA THR A 45 2.63 12.01 12.60
C THR A 45 1.27 12.28 13.21
N LEU A 46 0.19 11.78 12.60
CA LEU A 46 -1.17 11.96 13.12
C LEU A 46 -1.30 11.39 14.53
N VAL A 47 -0.79 10.19 14.80
CA VAL A 47 -0.81 9.56 16.12
C VAL A 47 -0.02 10.38 17.13
N VAL A 48 1.16 10.90 16.74
CA VAL A 48 2.00 11.71 17.63
C VAL A 48 1.31 13.04 17.96
N VAL A 49 0.82 13.77 16.94
CA VAL A 49 0.11 15.04 17.14
C VAL A 49 -1.14 14.86 17.99
N TYR A 50 -1.91 13.80 17.77
CA TYR A 50 -3.08 13.47 18.56
C TYR A 50 -2.73 13.20 20.03
N SER A 51 -1.66 12.42 20.30
CA SER A 51 -1.20 12.14 21.66
C SER A 51 -0.71 13.41 22.38
N ILE A 52 -0.02 14.31 21.68
CA ILE A 52 0.39 15.60 22.20
C ILE A 52 -0.82 16.47 22.54
N ALA A 53 -1.83 16.53 21.66
CA ALA A 53 -3.05 17.29 21.88
C ALA A 53 -3.86 16.78 23.07
N LEU A 54 -3.85 15.47 23.32
CA LEU A 54 -4.48 14.87 24.50
C LEU A 54 -3.67 15.05 25.80
N GLY A 55 -2.40 15.44 25.73
CA GLY A 55 -1.48 15.49 26.87
C GLY A 55 -1.11 14.12 27.44
N GLN A 56 -1.45 13.03 26.74
CA GLN A 56 -1.15 11.64 27.13
C GLN A 56 -1.11 10.74 25.89
N TYR A 57 -0.53 9.55 26.03
CA TYR A 57 -0.63 8.54 24.98
C TYR A 57 -2.08 8.14 24.75
N GLY A 58 -2.57 8.29 23.53
CA GLY A 58 -3.94 7.96 23.16
C GLY A 58 -4.00 7.21 21.82
N THR A 59 -4.97 6.31 21.73
CA THR A 59 -5.33 5.66 20.46
C THR A 59 -6.28 6.57 19.68
N LEU A 60 -6.11 6.65 18.36
CA LEU A 60 -7.06 7.36 17.50
C LEU A 60 -8.43 6.67 17.58
N PRO A 61 -9.51 7.41 17.83
CA PRO A 61 -10.86 6.86 17.87
C PRO A 61 -11.37 6.63 16.44
N PHE A 62 -11.03 5.50 15.86
CA PHE A 62 -11.58 5.08 14.57
C PHE A 62 -12.96 4.44 14.76
N ASP A 63 -13.91 4.81 13.92
CA ASP A 63 -15.15 4.08 13.79
C ASP A 63 -14.98 2.76 13.01
N ILE A 64 -16.05 1.97 12.91
CA ILE A 64 -16.01 0.66 12.24
C ILE A 64 -15.73 0.81 10.75
N GLU A 65 -16.26 1.85 10.11
CA GLU A 65 -16.07 2.11 8.67
C GLU A 65 -14.63 2.49 8.38
N GLN A 66 -14.06 3.44 9.13
CA GLN A 66 -12.66 3.84 9.03
C GLN A 66 -11.70 2.67 9.29
N THR A 67 -12.04 1.81 10.23
CA THR A 67 -11.27 0.58 10.50
C THR A 67 -11.28 -0.34 9.27
N GLY A 68 -12.43 -0.52 8.62
CA GLY A 68 -12.57 -1.29 7.38
C GLY A 68 -11.75 -0.69 6.23
N GLU A 69 -11.77 0.63 6.07
CA GLU A 69 -11.00 1.34 5.05
C GLU A 69 -9.48 1.20 5.25
N ILE A 70 -9.01 1.22 6.51
CA ILE A 70 -7.60 0.99 6.83
C ILE A 70 -7.19 -0.45 6.45
N TRP A 71 -8.00 -1.44 6.82
CA TRP A 71 -7.71 -2.85 6.51
C TRP A 71 -7.66 -3.11 5.01
N ILE A 72 -8.62 -2.60 4.24
CA ILE A 72 -8.63 -2.82 2.78
C ILE A 72 -7.45 -2.11 2.11
N THR A 73 -7.10 -0.89 2.54
CA THR A 73 -5.96 -0.15 2.00
C THR A 73 -4.64 -0.85 2.31
N ALA A 74 -4.48 -1.40 3.52
CA ALA A 74 -3.33 -2.21 3.88
C ALA A 74 -3.23 -3.48 3.03
N ALA A 75 -4.35 -4.18 2.81
CA ALA A 75 -4.40 -5.38 1.99
C ALA A 75 -4.12 -5.10 0.50
N GLN A 76 -4.62 -4.00 -0.04
CA GLN A 76 -4.29 -3.53 -1.40
C GLN A 76 -2.79 -3.26 -1.55
N SER A 77 -2.20 -2.56 -0.58
CA SER A 77 -0.77 -2.27 -0.56
C SER A 77 0.06 -3.55 -0.48
N TYR A 78 -0.35 -4.50 0.38
CA TYR A 78 0.27 -5.81 0.47
C TYR A 78 0.22 -6.58 -0.86
N PHE A 79 -0.95 -6.60 -1.53
CA PHE A 79 -1.10 -7.25 -2.83
C PHE A 79 -0.26 -6.57 -3.91
N ALA A 80 -0.24 -5.24 -3.95
CA ALA A 80 0.61 -4.49 -4.87
C ALA A 80 2.11 -4.82 -4.66
N LEU A 81 2.58 -4.84 -3.40
CA LEU A 81 3.95 -5.25 -3.09
C LEU A 81 4.26 -6.70 -3.50
N ALA A 82 3.29 -7.60 -3.32
CA ALA A 82 3.44 -8.99 -3.75
C ALA A 82 3.60 -9.12 -5.28
N ILE A 83 2.87 -8.32 -6.05
CA ILE A 83 3.04 -8.23 -7.51
C ILE A 83 4.41 -7.65 -7.87
N LEU A 84 4.87 -6.64 -7.16
CA LEU A 84 6.11 -5.93 -7.42
C LEU A 84 7.37 -6.66 -6.91
N SER A 85 7.21 -7.77 -6.19
CA SER A 85 8.30 -8.51 -5.57
C SER A 85 9.38 -9.01 -6.53
N ASN A 86 9.14 -9.04 -7.84
CA ASN A 86 10.12 -9.38 -8.87
C ASN A 86 10.60 -8.16 -9.70
N PHE A 87 10.26 -6.93 -9.27
CA PHE A 87 10.55 -5.67 -9.99
C PHE A 87 10.01 -5.59 -11.42
N GLU A 88 9.13 -6.48 -11.80
CA GLU A 88 8.46 -6.50 -13.09
C GLU A 88 6.95 -6.54 -12.89
N ILE A 89 6.24 -5.73 -13.64
CA ILE A 89 4.77 -5.80 -13.74
C ILE A 89 4.40 -6.33 -15.10
N SER A 90 3.72 -7.47 -15.14
CA SER A 90 3.09 -7.93 -16.36
C SER A 90 1.77 -7.17 -16.62
N ILE A 91 1.41 -7.03 -17.89
CA ILE A 91 0.13 -6.41 -18.28
C ILE A 91 -1.05 -7.13 -17.61
N ARG A 92 -0.98 -8.45 -17.46
CA ARG A 92 -2.03 -9.23 -16.79
C ARG A 92 -2.20 -8.87 -15.32
N GLU A 93 -1.10 -8.65 -14.62
CA GLU A 93 -1.09 -8.24 -13.20
C GLU A 93 -1.59 -6.82 -13.03
N ALA A 94 -1.18 -5.91 -13.92
CA ALA A 94 -1.68 -4.54 -13.93
C ALA A 94 -3.20 -4.50 -14.20
N VAL A 95 -3.70 -5.28 -15.16
CA VAL A 95 -5.13 -5.40 -15.44
C VAL A 95 -5.88 -6.02 -14.26
N LEU A 96 -5.33 -7.06 -13.62
CA LEU A 96 -5.94 -7.66 -12.44
C LEU A 96 -6.09 -6.66 -11.30
N LEU A 97 -5.03 -5.90 -10.98
CA LEU A 97 -5.10 -4.82 -9.99
C LEU A 97 -6.17 -3.79 -10.33
N LEU A 98 -6.18 -3.34 -11.58
CA LEU A 98 -7.14 -2.33 -12.04
C LEU A 98 -8.58 -2.85 -11.95
N VAL A 99 -8.85 -4.07 -12.40
CA VAL A 99 -10.19 -4.68 -12.36
C VAL A 99 -10.67 -4.87 -10.92
N LEU A 100 -9.81 -5.37 -10.03
CA LEU A 100 -10.15 -5.51 -8.60
C LEU A 100 -10.45 -4.17 -7.96
N PHE A 101 -9.63 -3.15 -8.22
CA PHE A 101 -9.83 -1.82 -7.69
C PHE A 101 -11.13 -1.18 -8.22
N LEU A 102 -11.33 -1.21 -9.54
CA LEU A 102 -12.55 -0.64 -10.14
C LEU A 102 -13.81 -1.38 -9.71
N SER A 103 -13.76 -2.71 -9.57
CA SER A 103 -14.92 -3.48 -9.08
C SER A 103 -15.27 -3.13 -7.64
N GLN A 104 -14.27 -2.97 -6.78
CA GLN A 104 -14.47 -2.52 -5.39
C GLN A 104 -15.12 -1.13 -5.35
N VAL A 105 -14.54 -0.14 -6.05
CA VAL A 105 -15.08 1.23 -6.08
C VAL A 105 -16.49 1.27 -6.65
N ALA A 106 -16.77 0.50 -7.70
CA ALA A 106 -18.09 0.44 -8.31
C ALA A 106 -19.15 -0.16 -7.36
N ILE A 107 -18.80 -1.25 -6.68
CA ILE A 107 -19.74 -1.89 -5.74
C ILE A 107 -19.95 -1.00 -4.51
N GLU A 108 -18.89 -0.40 -3.96
CA GLU A 108 -18.99 0.57 -2.87
C GLU A 108 -19.91 1.74 -3.23
N PHE A 109 -19.76 2.26 -4.46
CA PHE A 109 -20.64 3.34 -4.95
C PHE A 109 -22.11 2.91 -5.07
N ILE A 110 -22.35 1.65 -5.49
CA ILE A 110 -23.70 1.08 -5.60
C ILE A 110 -24.33 0.87 -4.21
N LEU A 111 -23.54 0.42 -3.22
CA LEU A 111 -23.98 0.23 -1.84
C LEU A 111 -24.33 1.56 -1.16
N ILE A 112 -23.47 2.58 -1.25
CA ILE A 112 -23.71 3.90 -0.65
C ILE A 112 -24.99 4.56 -1.21
N ARG A 113 -25.36 4.24 -2.43
CA ARG A 113 -26.55 4.80 -3.10
C ARG A 113 -27.84 4.02 -2.88
N ASP A 114 -27.79 2.94 -2.08
CA ASP A 114 -28.97 2.06 -1.83
C ASP A 114 -29.65 1.53 -3.12
N TYR A 115 -28.91 1.49 -4.24
CA TYR A 115 -29.44 0.97 -5.49
C TYR A 115 -29.78 -0.53 -5.44
N VAL A 116 -29.11 -1.28 -4.56
CA VAL A 116 -29.33 -2.71 -4.38
C VAL A 116 -29.24 -3.03 -2.90
N ALA A 117 -30.32 -3.58 -2.33
CA ALA A 117 -30.30 -4.13 -0.97
C ALA A 117 -29.49 -5.42 -0.97
N LEU A 118 -28.18 -5.33 -0.75
CA LEU A 118 -27.35 -6.50 -0.50
C LEU A 118 -27.46 -6.89 0.99
N PRO A 119 -27.42 -8.18 1.30
CA PRO A 119 -27.47 -8.67 2.69
C PRO A 119 -26.16 -8.44 3.46
N LEU A 120 -25.27 -7.58 2.96
CA LEU A 120 -23.94 -7.27 3.50
C LEU A 120 -23.92 -5.81 3.93
N ASN A 121 -23.46 -5.56 5.15
CA ASN A 121 -23.15 -4.23 5.61
C ASN A 121 -21.83 -3.75 4.96
N ASP A 122 -21.66 -2.43 4.82
CA ASP A 122 -20.46 -1.81 4.22
C ASP A 122 -19.16 -2.37 4.81
N TYR A 123 -19.10 -2.53 6.12
CA TYR A 123 -17.95 -3.13 6.80
C TYR A 123 -17.67 -4.58 6.38
N GLN A 124 -18.70 -5.42 6.24
CA GLN A 124 -18.55 -6.82 5.80
C GLN A 124 -18.05 -6.90 4.36
N PHE A 125 -18.51 -5.98 3.52
CA PHE A 125 -18.04 -5.84 2.15
C PHE A 125 -16.54 -5.47 2.10
N LEU A 126 -16.11 -4.46 2.87
CA LEU A 126 -14.70 -4.07 2.97
C LEU A 126 -13.82 -5.22 3.47
N LEU A 127 -14.29 -5.98 4.47
CA LEU A 127 -13.58 -7.16 4.96
C LEU A 127 -13.49 -8.29 3.92
N ALA A 128 -14.54 -8.51 3.13
CA ALA A 128 -14.52 -9.52 2.07
C ALA A 128 -13.46 -9.18 1.01
N PHE A 129 -13.40 -7.94 0.55
CA PHE A 129 -12.35 -7.48 -0.37
C PHE A 129 -10.97 -7.51 0.25
N THR A 130 -10.84 -7.14 1.53
CA THR A 130 -9.59 -7.29 2.29
C THR A 130 -9.08 -8.74 2.23
N ALA A 131 -9.96 -9.71 2.51
CA ALA A 131 -9.61 -11.13 2.44
C ALA A 131 -9.18 -11.54 1.02
N VAL A 132 -9.87 -11.09 -0.01
CA VAL A 132 -9.50 -11.36 -1.42
C VAL A 132 -8.10 -10.84 -1.73
N TYR A 133 -7.79 -9.59 -1.38
CA TYR A 133 -6.46 -9.00 -1.61
C TYR A 133 -5.36 -9.75 -0.84
N LEU A 134 -5.62 -10.13 0.43
CA LEU A 134 -4.66 -10.88 1.23
C LEU A 134 -4.40 -12.28 0.66
N ILE A 135 -5.45 -12.99 0.23
CA ILE A 135 -5.32 -14.32 -0.38
C ILE A 135 -4.53 -14.22 -1.69
N LEU A 136 -4.88 -13.29 -2.57
CA LEU A 136 -4.19 -13.10 -3.84
C LEU A 136 -2.73 -12.68 -3.63
N GLY A 137 -2.47 -11.75 -2.71
CA GLY A 137 -1.12 -11.31 -2.35
C GLY A 137 -0.28 -12.47 -1.82
N THR A 138 -0.82 -13.24 -0.90
CA THR A 138 -0.14 -14.42 -0.34
C THR A 138 0.13 -15.47 -1.42
N ALA A 139 -0.84 -15.75 -2.29
CA ALA A 139 -0.66 -16.67 -3.40
C ALA A 139 0.47 -16.23 -4.36
N MET A 140 0.55 -14.92 -4.64
CA MET A 140 1.62 -14.34 -5.46
C MET A 140 2.98 -14.47 -4.78
N LEU A 141 3.11 -14.16 -3.48
CA LEU A 141 4.36 -14.29 -2.73
C LEU A 141 4.82 -15.75 -2.64
N VAL A 142 3.89 -16.68 -2.41
CA VAL A 142 4.20 -18.12 -2.39
C VAL A 142 4.69 -18.59 -3.75
N LYS A 143 4.05 -18.15 -4.84
CA LYS A 143 4.49 -18.44 -6.22
C LYS A 143 5.87 -17.88 -6.51
N ARG A 144 6.21 -16.72 -5.94
CA ARG A 144 7.47 -15.98 -6.16
C ARG A 144 8.48 -16.11 -5.00
N ARG A 145 8.31 -17.11 -4.14
CA ARG A 145 9.11 -17.29 -2.92
C ARG A 145 10.63 -17.23 -3.13
N GLU A 146 11.10 -17.68 -4.28
CA GLU A 146 12.53 -17.65 -4.62
C GLU A 146 13.05 -16.22 -4.80
N HIS A 147 12.30 -15.38 -5.52
CA HIS A 147 12.62 -13.95 -5.68
C HIS A 147 12.57 -13.20 -4.33
N VAL A 148 11.57 -13.50 -3.52
CA VAL A 148 11.43 -12.89 -2.17
C VAL A 148 12.62 -13.27 -1.29
N ARG A 149 13.07 -14.53 -1.32
CA ARG A 149 14.26 -14.97 -0.57
C ARG A 149 15.52 -14.23 -1.02
N THR A 150 15.70 -14.05 -2.32
CA THR A 150 16.84 -13.31 -2.87
C THR A 150 16.82 -11.85 -2.43
N LEU A 151 15.65 -11.20 -2.45
CA LEU A 151 15.49 -9.82 -1.99
C LEU A 151 15.81 -9.67 -0.50
N VAL A 152 15.28 -10.56 0.34
CA VAL A 152 15.55 -10.54 1.78
C VAL A 152 17.03 -10.77 2.05
N GLY A 153 17.68 -11.68 1.31
CA GLY A 153 19.13 -11.92 1.39
C GLY A 153 19.93 -10.66 1.06
N LEU A 154 19.67 -10.03 -0.08
CA LEU A 154 20.34 -8.81 -0.50
C LEU A 154 20.14 -7.65 0.50
N THR A 155 18.94 -7.49 1.02
CA THR A 155 18.65 -6.45 2.02
C THR A 155 19.39 -6.71 3.33
N ALA A 156 19.47 -7.97 3.77
CA ALA A 156 20.20 -8.36 4.96
C ALA A 156 21.72 -8.15 4.81
N ASP A 157 22.26 -8.44 3.63
CA ASP A 157 23.69 -8.24 3.35
C ASP A 157 24.03 -6.74 3.29
N THR A 158 23.24 -5.94 2.60
CA THR A 158 23.39 -4.47 2.57
C THR A 158 23.29 -3.85 3.97
N ALA A 159 22.34 -4.33 4.79
CA ALA A 159 22.21 -3.87 6.18
C ALA A 159 23.42 -4.24 7.03
N ARG A 160 23.99 -5.44 6.84
CA ARG A 160 25.23 -5.87 7.54
C ARG A 160 26.44 -5.04 7.13
N GLU A 161 26.59 -4.76 5.84
CA GLU A 161 27.67 -3.90 5.33
C GLU A 161 27.55 -2.48 5.89
N ALA A 162 26.34 -1.90 5.94
CA ALA A 162 26.11 -0.57 6.51
C ALA A 162 26.47 -0.51 8.00
N VAL A 163 26.14 -1.54 8.77
CA VAL A 163 26.46 -1.61 10.20
C VAL A 163 27.95 -1.94 10.43
N GLY A 164 28.54 -2.85 9.62
CA GLY A 164 29.94 -3.21 9.70
C GLY A 164 30.87 -2.06 9.30
N GLY A 165 30.56 -1.34 8.24
CA GLY A 165 31.34 -0.19 7.79
C GLY A 165 31.37 0.99 8.78
N SER A 166 30.29 1.16 9.57
CA SER A 166 30.28 2.17 10.64
C SER A 166 31.16 1.79 11.84
N ALA A 167 31.31 0.49 12.11
CA ALA A 167 32.15 0.00 13.22
C ALA A 167 33.66 0.06 12.93
N ASP A 168 34.05 0.00 11.66
CA ASP A 168 35.46 0.16 11.25
C ASP A 168 35.87 1.64 11.13
N ALA A 169 34.94 2.53 10.82
CA ALA A 169 35.21 3.99 10.82
C ALA A 169 35.43 4.54 12.24
N ASP A 170 34.73 3.99 13.25
CA ASP A 170 34.87 4.41 14.67
C ASP A 170 36.16 3.88 15.33
N LYS A 171 36.86 2.93 14.70
CA LYS A 171 38.17 2.42 15.17
C LYS A 171 39.36 3.12 14.54
N ALA A 172 39.16 3.99 13.57
CA ALA A 172 40.23 4.66 12.83
C ALA A 172 40.48 6.09 13.32
N ASP A 173 39.67 6.61 14.23
CA ASP A 173 39.85 7.86 14.99
C ASP A 173 40.32 7.57 16.43
#